data_e8ccf5cdaca06f4567e2b16e5077c1e4
#
_entry.id   e8ccf5cdaca06f4567e2b16e5077c1e4
#
_cell.length_a   1.000
_cell.length_b   1.000
_cell.length_c   1.000
_cell.angle_alpha   90.00
_cell.angle_beta   90.00
_cell.angle_gamma   90.00
#
_symmetry.space_group_name_H-M   'P 1'
#
loop_
_entity.id
_entity.type
_entity.pdbx_description
1 polymer ?
#
loop_
_entity_poly.entity_id
_entity_poly.type
_entity_poly.pdbx_seq_one_letter_code
_entity_poly.pdbx_strand_id
1 'polypeptide(L)'
;IDLLYRIFCEPGRDNAVSITPTYGMYKVCADINGVEYCEVPLKKDFSLDCDAILQTIDTHSRLLFLCSPNNPTGNVFPAIEIERLITAFDGIVVVDEAYIDFSSRPSWIRRLNEFHNLVVLQTFSKAWGSAGVRLGMAFASPDIIGYYNQVKYPYNISALVQRYAMEMLDRENEVRRWVDEILSVRSRFVERLSGIPMVKTVYPSDANFVLVKMEDAEKIYLRLVTDGIVVRNRSKVALCGDCLRITIGTDREMNVLLETLKSYS
;
A
#
# COMPACT_ATOMS: atom_id res chain seq x y z
N ILE A 1 12.24 0.68 -2.01
CA ILE A 1 11.93 -0.63 -2.62
C ILE A 1 13.09 -1.08 -3.50
N ASP A 2 13.43 -0.35 -4.55
CA ASP A 2 14.51 -0.73 -5.49
C ASP A 2 15.86 -1.04 -4.81
N LEU A 3 16.25 -0.24 -3.83
CA LEU A 3 17.48 -0.48 -3.05
C LEU A 3 17.47 -1.81 -2.28
N LEU A 4 16.31 -2.30 -1.83
CA LEU A 4 16.22 -3.61 -1.16
C LEU A 4 16.67 -4.75 -2.08
N TYR A 5 16.22 -4.73 -3.33
CA TYR A 5 16.65 -5.72 -4.32
C TYR A 5 18.16 -5.67 -4.54
N ARG A 6 18.73 -4.48 -4.71
CA ARG A 6 20.16 -4.27 -4.93
C ARG A 6 21.04 -4.68 -3.74
N ILE A 7 20.48 -4.60 -2.52
CA ILE A 7 21.23 -4.91 -1.30
C ILE A 7 21.18 -6.41 -1.00
N PHE A 8 20.00 -7.03 -1.15
CA PHE A 8 19.74 -8.36 -0.59
C PHE A 8 19.60 -9.46 -1.62
N CYS A 9 19.48 -9.15 -2.92
CA CYS A 9 19.29 -10.15 -3.97
C CYS A 9 20.43 -10.20 -4.96
N GLU A 10 20.80 -11.39 -5.35
CA GLU A 10 21.69 -11.66 -6.48
C GLU A 10 20.85 -11.89 -7.75
N PRO A 11 21.03 -11.06 -8.80
CA PRO A 11 20.28 -11.19 -10.06
C PRO A 11 20.43 -12.58 -10.68
N GLY A 12 19.31 -13.11 -11.21
CA GLY A 12 19.28 -14.42 -11.86
C GLY A 12 19.41 -15.63 -10.93
N ARG A 13 19.54 -15.40 -9.63
CA ARG A 13 19.68 -16.45 -8.62
C ARG A 13 18.62 -16.39 -7.53
N ASP A 14 18.45 -15.21 -6.95
CA ASP A 14 17.57 -15.01 -5.79
C ASP A 14 16.17 -14.59 -6.22
N ASN A 15 15.21 -14.79 -5.32
CA ASN A 15 13.83 -14.41 -5.52
C ASN A 15 13.30 -13.53 -4.39
N ALA A 16 12.19 -12.82 -4.69
CA ALA A 16 11.40 -12.07 -3.75
C ALA A 16 9.96 -12.60 -3.75
N VAL A 17 9.42 -12.85 -2.58
CA VAL A 17 8.04 -13.31 -2.39
C VAL A 17 7.14 -12.12 -2.04
N SER A 18 5.93 -12.09 -2.56
CA SER A 18 4.92 -11.12 -2.16
C SER A 18 3.51 -11.67 -2.34
N ILE A 19 2.56 -11.00 -1.73
CA ILE A 19 1.14 -11.31 -1.88
C ILE A 19 0.59 -10.73 -3.19
N THR A 20 -0.49 -11.30 -3.71
CA THR A 20 -1.24 -10.74 -4.85
C THR A 20 -2.75 -10.80 -4.56
N PRO A 21 -3.54 -9.72 -4.80
CA PRO A 21 -3.13 -8.43 -5.34
C PRO A 21 -2.41 -7.55 -4.32
N THR A 22 -1.40 -6.80 -4.77
CA THR A 22 -0.68 -5.81 -3.96
C THR A 22 -0.11 -4.68 -4.82
N TYR A 23 0.83 -3.91 -4.27
CA TYR A 23 1.46 -2.78 -4.96
C TYR A 23 2.42 -3.24 -6.06
N GLY A 24 2.05 -2.98 -7.32
CA GLY A 24 2.75 -3.52 -8.49
C GLY A 24 4.21 -3.11 -8.66
N MET A 25 4.68 -2.08 -7.93
CA MET A 25 6.09 -1.67 -8.00
C MET A 25 7.06 -2.68 -7.37
N TYR A 26 6.60 -3.59 -6.54
CA TYR A 26 7.46 -4.67 -6.05
C TYR A 26 7.94 -5.53 -7.23
N LYS A 27 7.00 -5.97 -8.07
CA LYS A 27 7.30 -6.74 -9.28
C LYS A 27 8.16 -5.93 -10.26
N VAL A 28 7.80 -4.68 -10.52
CA VAL A 28 8.57 -3.81 -11.44
C VAL A 28 10.03 -3.67 -10.98
N CYS A 29 10.25 -3.47 -9.67
CA CYS A 29 11.61 -3.38 -9.13
C CYS A 29 12.34 -4.73 -9.20
N ALA A 30 11.65 -5.87 -9.01
CA ALA A 30 12.22 -7.19 -9.20
C ALA A 30 12.70 -7.38 -10.66
N ASP A 31 11.81 -7.09 -11.62
CA ASP A 31 12.10 -7.22 -13.05
C ASP A 31 13.31 -6.34 -13.46
N ILE A 32 13.39 -5.09 -12.99
CA ILE A 32 14.51 -4.17 -13.25
C ILE A 32 15.84 -4.72 -12.70
N ASN A 33 15.80 -5.37 -11.54
CA ASN A 33 16.99 -5.92 -10.88
C ASN A 33 17.31 -7.37 -11.29
N GLY A 34 16.54 -7.96 -12.22
CA GLY A 34 16.74 -9.33 -12.68
C GLY A 34 16.51 -10.38 -11.57
N VAL A 35 15.61 -10.09 -10.64
CA VAL A 35 15.25 -10.96 -9.51
C VAL A 35 13.90 -11.61 -9.80
N GLU A 36 13.77 -12.90 -9.56
CA GLU A 36 12.51 -13.61 -9.70
C GLU A 36 11.48 -13.09 -8.68
N TYR A 37 10.24 -12.94 -9.12
CA TYR A 37 9.15 -12.45 -8.28
C TYR A 37 8.06 -13.48 -8.11
N CYS A 38 7.93 -14.04 -6.90
CA CYS A 38 6.99 -15.10 -6.57
C CYS A 38 5.73 -14.49 -5.93
N GLU A 39 4.57 -14.67 -6.56
CA GLU A 39 3.29 -14.14 -6.09
C GLU A 39 2.47 -15.20 -5.38
N VAL A 40 2.00 -14.91 -4.17
CA VAL A 40 1.10 -15.75 -3.39
C VAL A 40 -0.27 -15.08 -3.32
N PRO A 41 -1.34 -15.70 -3.87
CA PRO A 41 -2.67 -15.10 -3.80
C PRO A 41 -3.17 -14.93 -2.37
N LEU A 42 -3.76 -13.75 -2.08
CA LEU A 42 -4.57 -13.57 -0.88
C LEU A 42 -5.80 -14.50 -0.92
N LYS A 43 -6.39 -14.77 0.22
CA LYS A 43 -7.68 -15.47 0.28
C LYS A 43 -8.79 -14.61 -0.33
N LYS A 44 -9.97 -15.19 -0.57
CA LYS A 44 -11.12 -14.49 -1.21
C LYS A 44 -11.61 -13.26 -0.44
N ASP A 45 -11.38 -13.22 0.85
CA ASP A 45 -11.69 -12.11 1.75
C ASP A 45 -10.53 -11.12 1.91
N PHE A 46 -9.48 -11.27 1.11
CA PHE A 46 -8.24 -10.53 1.15
C PHE A 46 -7.41 -10.71 2.44
N SER A 47 -7.65 -11.74 3.22
CA SER A 47 -6.76 -12.14 4.32
C SER A 47 -5.50 -12.85 3.80
N LEU A 48 -4.45 -12.88 4.63
CA LEU A 48 -3.20 -13.59 4.32
C LEU A 48 -3.42 -15.12 4.31
N ASP A 49 -2.72 -15.78 3.43
CA ASP A 49 -2.48 -17.21 3.52
C ASP A 49 -1.02 -17.45 3.94
N CYS A 50 -0.78 -17.37 5.25
CA CYS A 50 0.57 -17.50 5.80
C CYS A 50 1.21 -18.86 5.46
N ASP A 51 0.42 -19.95 5.39
CA ASP A 51 0.95 -21.27 5.08
C ASP A 51 1.39 -21.33 3.62
N ALA A 52 0.60 -20.79 2.69
CA ALA A 52 0.97 -20.70 1.29
C ALA A 52 2.21 -19.81 1.07
N ILE A 53 2.32 -18.68 1.81
CA ILE A 53 3.50 -17.82 1.76
C ILE A 53 4.73 -18.59 2.21
N LEU A 54 4.67 -19.29 3.35
CA LEU A 54 5.81 -20.05 3.89
C LEU A 54 6.19 -21.25 3.00
N GLN A 55 5.22 -21.86 2.31
CA GLN A 55 5.49 -22.94 1.34
C GLN A 55 6.14 -22.43 0.04
N THR A 56 5.92 -21.16 -0.31
CA THR A 56 6.52 -20.55 -1.51
C THR A 56 7.97 -20.11 -1.26
N ILE A 57 8.32 -19.84 -0.01
CA ILE A 57 9.68 -19.47 0.39
C ILE A 57 10.62 -20.67 0.21
N ASP A 58 11.75 -20.43 -0.45
CA ASP A 58 12.81 -21.40 -0.66
C ASP A 58 14.19 -20.86 -0.22
N THR A 59 15.26 -21.61 -0.53
CA THR A 59 16.64 -21.24 -0.18
C THR A 59 17.17 -20.03 -0.95
N HIS A 60 16.50 -19.60 -2.00
CA HIS A 60 16.82 -18.43 -2.83
C HIS A 60 15.98 -17.22 -2.45
N SER A 61 14.96 -17.36 -1.60
CA SER A 61 14.11 -16.25 -1.18
C SER A 61 14.89 -15.32 -0.24
N ARG A 62 14.95 -14.03 -0.60
CA ARG A 62 15.67 -12.99 0.16
C ARG A 62 14.77 -11.92 0.72
N LEU A 63 13.66 -11.63 0.04
CA LEU A 63 12.74 -10.56 0.39
C LEU A 63 11.31 -11.10 0.47
N LEU A 64 10.56 -10.69 1.49
CA LEU A 64 9.12 -10.88 1.59
C LEU A 64 8.44 -9.52 1.71
N PHE A 65 7.61 -9.13 0.75
CA PHE A 65 6.88 -7.85 0.76
C PHE A 65 5.44 -8.02 1.24
N LEU A 66 5.07 -7.26 2.24
CA LEU A 66 3.71 -7.17 2.81
C LEU A 66 3.27 -5.71 2.85
N CYS A 67 2.32 -5.32 2.01
CA CYS A 67 1.72 -3.97 2.05
C CYS A 67 0.58 -3.95 3.07
N SER A 68 0.67 -3.15 4.12
CA SER A 68 -0.36 -3.12 5.17
C SER A 68 -0.46 -1.72 5.80
N PRO A 69 -1.54 -0.98 5.51
CA PRO A 69 -2.75 -1.32 4.71
C PRO A 69 -2.44 -1.64 3.26
N ASN A 70 -3.09 -2.68 2.71
CA ASN A 70 -2.77 -3.18 1.37
C ASN A 70 -3.38 -2.31 0.26
N ASN A 71 -2.69 -2.18 -0.85
CA ASN A 71 -3.18 -1.57 -2.07
C ASN A 71 -3.26 -2.64 -3.18
N PRO A 72 -4.44 -2.96 -3.73
CA PRO A 72 -5.63 -2.09 -3.79
C PRO A 72 -6.76 -2.43 -2.80
N THR A 73 -6.60 -3.39 -1.91
CA THR A 73 -7.71 -3.94 -1.10
C THR A 73 -8.10 -3.07 0.09
N GLY A 74 -7.16 -2.26 0.61
CA GLY A 74 -7.38 -1.27 1.68
C GLY A 74 -7.27 -1.81 3.10
N ASN A 75 -7.30 -3.12 3.30
CA ASN A 75 -7.27 -3.74 4.62
C ASN A 75 -5.86 -3.81 5.23
N VAL A 76 -5.78 -3.77 6.56
CA VAL A 76 -4.58 -4.17 7.32
C VAL A 76 -4.60 -5.67 7.58
N PHE A 77 -3.41 -6.26 7.66
CA PHE A 77 -3.29 -7.66 8.08
C PHE A 77 -3.14 -7.77 9.61
N PRO A 78 -3.66 -8.84 10.23
CA PRO A 78 -3.49 -9.08 11.66
C PRO A 78 -2.00 -9.12 12.05
N ALA A 79 -1.65 -8.41 13.14
CA ALA A 79 -0.26 -8.33 13.58
C ALA A 79 0.35 -9.71 13.86
N ILE A 80 -0.44 -10.64 14.42
CA ILE A 80 0.02 -12.01 14.71
C ILE A 80 0.41 -12.78 13.43
N GLU A 81 -0.25 -12.52 12.29
CA GLU A 81 0.08 -13.17 11.01
C GLU A 81 1.37 -12.60 10.43
N ILE A 82 1.55 -11.27 10.46
CA ILE A 82 2.80 -10.61 10.04
C ILE A 82 3.96 -11.06 10.93
N GLU A 83 3.77 -11.12 12.25
CA GLU A 83 4.78 -11.59 13.21
C GLU A 83 5.20 -13.03 12.94
N ARG A 84 4.23 -13.91 12.66
CA ARG A 84 4.51 -15.29 12.27
C ARG A 84 5.44 -15.36 11.04
N LEU A 85 5.17 -14.53 10.03
CA LEU A 85 5.98 -14.48 8.82
C LEU A 85 7.38 -13.92 9.07
N ILE A 86 7.49 -12.84 9.89
CA ILE A 86 8.81 -12.27 10.26
C ILE A 86 9.66 -13.30 11.00
N THR A 87 9.05 -14.06 11.92
CA THR A 87 9.76 -15.03 12.76
C THR A 87 10.17 -16.28 11.98
N ALA A 88 9.37 -16.69 11.00
CA ALA A 88 9.58 -17.92 10.24
C ALA A 88 10.47 -17.73 8.99
N PHE A 89 10.75 -16.51 8.58
CA PHE A 89 11.54 -16.23 7.37
C PHE A 89 12.92 -15.70 7.72
N ASP A 90 13.97 -16.38 7.28
CA ASP A 90 15.37 -16.00 7.53
C ASP A 90 15.84 -14.81 6.66
N GLY A 91 15.09 -14.44 5.60
CA GLY A 91 15.34 -13.26 4.77
C GLY A 91 14.72 -11.98 5.37
N ILE A 92 14.73 -10.91 4.61
CA ILE A 92 14.21 -9.60 5.03
C ILE A 92 12.71 -9.52 4.78
N VAL A 93 11.93 -9.26 5.82
CA VAL A 93 10.50 -8.96 5.71
C VAL A 93 10.29 -7.44 5.62
N VAL A 94 9.63 -7.03 4.56
CA VAL A 94 9.34 -5.62 4.27
C VAL A 94 7.86 -5.36 4.51
N VAL A 95 7.53 -4.60 5.54
CA VAL A 95 6.17 -4.11 5.78
C VAL A 95 6.04 -2.71 5.20
N ASP A 96 5.31 -2.60 4.09
CA ASP A 96 5.05 -1.31 3.45
C ASP A 96 3.82 -0.66 4.07
N GLU A 97 4.09 0.35 4.88
CA GLU A 97 3.14 1.14 5.63
C GLU A 97 2.79 2.48 4.95
N ALA A 98 2.79 2.54 3.62
CA ALA A 98 2.49 3.78 2.91
C ALA A 98 1.13 4.41 3.28
N TYR A 99 0.22 3.66 3.87
CA TYR A 99 -1.12 4.10 4.26
C TYR A 99 -1.39 4.01 5.77
N ILE A 100 -0.38 3.75 6.61
CA ILE A 100 -0.55 3.49 8.04
C ILE A 100 -1.19 4.65 8.81
N ASP A 101 -0.95 5.90 8.39
CA ASP A 101 -1.52 7.09 9.02
C ASP A 101 -3.06 7.12 8.99
N PHE A 102 -3.70 6.36 8.10
CA PHE A 102 -5.17 6.24 7.99
C PHE A 102 -5.74 5.06 8.78
N SER A 103 -4.89 4.28 9.44
CA SER A 103 -5.26 3.11 10.22
C SER A 103 -5.22 3.40 11.71
N SER A 104 -6.11 2.76 12.46
CA SER A 104 -6.05 2.76 13.93
C SER A 104 -5.01 1.79 14.51
N ARG A 105 -4.36 1.01 13.65
CA ARG A 105 -3.34 0.03 14.09
C ARG A 105 -1.99 0.72 14.32
N PRO A 106 -1.24 0.30 15.34
CA PRO A 106 0.10 0.84 15.56
C PRO A 106 1.04 0.44 14.43
N SER A 107 1.95 1.36 14.06
CA SER A 107 3.02 1.10 13.11
C SER A 107 4.00 0.04 13.64
N TRP A 108 4.51 -0.79 12.73
CA TRP A 108 5.57 -1.76 12.97
C TRP A 108 6.93 -1.12 13.34
N ILE A 109 7.10 0.18 13.10
CA ILE A 109 8.28 0.93 13.59
C ILE A 109 8.47 0.74 15.10
N ARG A 110 7.39 0.63 15.88
CA ARG A 110 7.45 0.43 17.33
C ARG A 110 8.05 -0.90 17.75
N ARG A 111 8.15 -1.86 16.83
CA ARG A 111 8.62 -3.23 17.07
C ARG A 111 9.94 -3.55 16.35
N LEU A 112 10.63 -2.56 15.79
CA LEU A 112 11.91 -2.77 15.09
C LEU A 112 12.98 -3.42 15.96
N ASN A 113 12.98 -3.14 17.26
CA ASN A 113 13.95 -3.74 18.18
C ASN A 113 13.67 -5.22 18.51
N GLU A 114 12.48 -5.73 18.14
CA GLU A 114 12.11 -7.13 18.36
C GLU A 114 12.57 -8.03 17.20
N PHE A 115 12.76 -7.46 16.00
CA PHE A 115 13.00 -8.21 14.78
C PHE A 115 14.16 -7.62 13.98
N HIS A 116 15.27 -8.33 13.92
CA HIS A 116 16.48 -7.88 13.22
C HIS A 116 16.35 -7.85 11.70
N ASN A 117 15.40 -8.62 11.15
CA ASN A 117 15.12 -8.79 9.72
C ASN A 117 13.91 -7.97 9.22
N LEU A 118 13.37 -7.07 10.05
CA LEU A 118 12.22 -6.23 9.69
C LEU A 118 12.68 -4.92 9.05
N VAL A 119 12.08 -4.60 7.91
CA VAL A 119 12.15 -3.26 7.28
C VAL A 119 10.74 -2.70 7.17
N VAL A 120 10.52 -1.49 7.67
CA VAL A 120 9.25 -0.77 7.55
C VAL A 120 9.43 0.37 6.58
N LEU A 121 8.56 0.45 5.56
CA LEU A 121 8.56 1.54 4.59
C LEU A 121 7.42 2.51 4.86
N GLN A 122 7.71 3.80 4.83
CA GLN A 122 6.71 4.87 4.91
C GLN A 122 6.98 5.96 3.88
N THR A 123 6.05 6.89 3.68
CA THR A 123 6.16 7.90 2.63
C THR A 123 5.45 9.21 3.00
N PHE A 124 6.00 10.33 2.52
CA PHE A 124 5.32 11.63 2.54
C PHE A 124 4.22 11.76 1.46
N SER A 125 4.09 10.78 0.57
CA SER A 125 3.21 10.88 -0.61
C SER A 125 1.72 10.76 -0.31
N LYS A 126 1.31 10.26 0.87
CA LYS A 126 -0.09 9.93 1.18
C LYS A 126 -0.66 10.87 2.23
N ALA A 127 -0.62 10.54 3.49
CA ALA A 127 -1.18 11.35 4.57
C ALA A 127 -0.59 12.77 4.62
N TRP A 128 0.70 12.89 4.33
CA TRP A 128 1.41 14.17 4.31
C TRP A 128 1.15 15.01 3.05
N GLY A 129 0.30 14.57 2.14
CA GLY A 129 -0.10 15.31 0.95
C GLY A 129 1.04 15.68 -0.02
N SER A 130 2.22 15.07 0.12
CA SER A 130 3.48 15.53 -0.47
C SER A 130 4.01 14.60 -1.55
N ALA A 131 3.13 14.02 -2.37
CA ALA A 131 3.51 13.09 -3.44
C ALA A 131 4.51 13.67 -4.45
N GLY A 132 4.45 14.98 -4.69
CA GLY A 132 5.33 15.68 -5.65
C GLY A 132 6.80 15.78 -5.20
N VAL A 133 7.09 15.69 -3.90
CA VAL A 133 8.48 15.76 -3.39
C VAL A 133 9.26 14.48 -3.53
N ARG A 134 8.60 13.36 -3.87
CA ARG A 134 9.24 12.06 -4.11
C ARG A 134 10.07 11.55 -2.93
N LEU A 135 9.57 11.71 -1.69
CA LEU A 135 10.25 11.29 -0.47
C LEU A 135 9.57 10.08 0.15
N GLY A 136 10.35 9.03 0.36
CA GLY A 136 10.00 7.84 1.13
C GLY A 136 11.06 7.54 2.18
N MET A 137 10.72 6.74 3.15
CA MET A 137 11.55 6.40 4.30
C MET A 137 11.61 4.89 4.47
N ALA A 138 12.76 4.39 4.92
CA ALA A 138 12.93 3.02 5.39
C ALA A 138 13.44 3.05 6.83
N PHE A 139 12.79 2.28 7.69
CA PHE A 139 13.14 2.10 9.09
C PHE A 139 13.52 0.63 9.31
N ALA A 140 14.67 0.39 9.87
CA ALA A 140 15.19 -0.97 10.10
C ALA A 140 16.27 -0.95 11.20
N SER A 141 16.86 -2.11 11.48
CA SER A 141 18.04 -2.20 12.35
C SER A 141 19.21 -1.35 11.82
N PRO A 142 20.15 -0.90 12.69
CA PRO A 142 21.30 -0.13 12.25
C PRO A 142 22.14 -0.82 11.17
N ASP A 143 22.24 -2.14 11.20
CA ASP A 143 22.99 -2.92 10.21
C ASP A 143 22.36 -2.81 8.83
N ILE A 144 21.04 -3.02 8.73
CA ILE A 144 20.30 -2.87 7.48
C ILE A 144 20.41 -1.44 6.94
N ILE A 145 20.26 -0.43 7.79
CA ILE A 145 20.43 0.99 7.39
C ILE A 145 21.88 1.27 6.96
N GLY A 146 22.86 0.59 7.57
CA GLY A 146 24.25 0.62 7.14
C GLY A 146 24.42 0.21 5.67
N TYR A 147 23.79 -0.90 5.25
CA TYR A 147 23.79 -1.35 3.85
C TYR A 147 23.10 -0.35 2.90
N TYR A 148 21.95 0.20 3.31
CA TYR A 148 21.30 1.26 2.52
C TYR A 148 22.24 2.45 2.28
N ASN A 149 23.00 2.88 3.31
CA ASN A 149 23.93 4.00 3.20
C ASN A 149 25.13 3.72 2.30
N GLN A 150 25.53 2.45 2.14
CA GLN A 150 26.59 2.05 1.23
C GLN A 150 26.14 2.01 -0.25
N VAL A 151 24.87 1.66 -0.50
CA VAL A 151 24.36 1.43 -1.86
C VAL A 151 23.62 2.64 -2.45
N LYS A 152 22.96 3.45 -1.60
CA LYS A 152 22.24 4.63 -2.07
C LYS A 152 23.19 5.65 -2.71
N TYR A 153 22.75 6.31 -3.76
CA TYR A 153 23.52 7.42 -4.34
C TYR A 153 23.75 8.53 -3.29
N PRO A 154 24.96 9.13 -3.27
CA PRO A 154 25.18 10.35 -2.50
C PRO A 154 24.25 11.45 -3.03
N TYR A 155 23.78 12.31 -2.12
CA TYR A 155 22.89 13.43 -2.45
C TYR A 155 21.56 13.02 -3.11
N ASN A 156 21.10 11.78 -2.90
CA ASN A 156 19.86 11.27 -3.45
C ASN A 156 18.58 12.07 -3.05
N ILE A 157 18.66 12.88 -1.99
CA ILE A 157 17.62 13.81 -1.56
C ILE A 157 18.19 15.23 -1.63
N SER A 158 17.60 16.07 -2.49
CA SER A 158 18.05 17.45 -2.65
C SER A 158 17.81 18.29 -1.38
N ALA A 159 18.60 19.35 -1.18
CA ALA A 159 18.45 20.27 -0.05
C ALA A 159 17.04 20.90 0.02
N LEU A 160 16.40 21.15 -1.14
CA LEU A 160 15.02 21.65 -1.19
C LEU A 160 14.02 20.66 -0.61
N VAL A 161 14.13 19.38 -0.97
CA VAL A 161 13.26 18.31 -0.44
C VAL A 161 13.51 18.11 1.04
N GLN A 162 14.76 18.16 1.50
CA GLN A 162 15.09 18.07 2.93
C GLN A 162 14.45 19.21 3.72
N ARG A 163 14.59 20.45 3.27
CA ARG A 163 13.98 21.61 3.90
C ARG A 163 12.46 21.49 3.97
N TYR A 164 11.83 21.15 2.84
CA TYR A 164 10.40 20.94 2.78
C TYR A 164 9.93 19.85 3.77
N ALA A 165 10.67 18.74 3.84
CA ALA A 165 10.33 17.67 4.77
C ALA A 165 10.39 18.12 6.23
N MET A 166 11.39 18.91 6.61
CA MET A 166 11.50 19.49 7.95
C MET A 166 10.31 20.42 8.25
N GLU A 167 9.98 21.32 7.33
CA GLU A 167 8.82 22.21 7.46
C GLU A 167 7.49 21.43 7.59
N MET A 168 7.36 20.31 6.86
CA MET A 168 6.16 19.46 6.97
C MET A 168 6.08 18.73 8.31
N LEU A 169 7.21 18.28 8.87
CA LEU A 169 7.24 17.66 10.20
C LEU A 169 6.77 18.63 11.30
N ASP A 170 7.08 19.91 11.18
CA ASP A 170 6.58 20.93 12.11
C ASP A 170 5.05 21.14 12.01
N ARG A 171 4.43 20.66 10.91
CA ARG A 171 2.98 20.73 10.66
C ARG A 171 2.24 19.42 10.99
N GLU A 172 2.79 18.54 11.81
CA GLU A 172 2.19 17.24 12.14
C GLU A 172 0.73 17.35 12.60
N ASN A 173 0.42 18.35 13.46
CA ASN A 173 -0.96 18.56 13.92
C ASN A 173 -1.95 18.92 12.80
N GLU A 174 -1.48 19.55 11.75
CA GLU A 174 -2.29 19.86 10.57
C GLU A 174 -2.52 18.59 9.72
N VAL A 175 -1.48 17.78 9.54
CA VAL A 175 -1.58 16.49 8.86
C VAL A 175 -2.55 15.57 9.59
N ARG A 176 -2.50 15.50 10.91
CA ARG A 176 -3.46 14.73 11.72
C ARG A 176 -4.90 15.17 11.47
N ARG A 177 -5.18 16.47 11.42
CA ARG A 177 -6.51 16.98 11.10
C ARG A 177 -6.98 16.60 9.71
N TRP A 178 -6.09 16.62 8.70
CA TRP A 178 -6.43 16.15 7.35
C TRP A 178 -6.75 14.66 7.32
N VAL A 179 -5.99 13.84 8.08
CA VAL A 179 -6.26 12.41 8.23
C VAL A 179 -7.64 12.18 8.85
N ASP A 180 -7.96 12.86 9.97
CA ASP A 180 -9.24 12.76 10.66
C ASP A 180 -10.41 13.15 9.74
N GLU A 181 -10.25 14.22 8.95
CA GLU A 181 -11.23 14.63 7.95
C GLU A 181 -11.44 13.55 6.90
N ILE A 182 -10.38 13.00 6.31
CA ILE A 182 -10.45 11.93 5.32
C ILE A 182 -11.16 10.69 5.91
N LEU A 183 -10.85 10.29 7.13
CA LEU A 183 -11.48 9.16 7.80
C LEU A 183 -12.98 9.40 8.03
N SER A 184 -13.36 10.60 8.44
CA SER A 184 -14.75 11.01 8.61
C SER A 184 -15.52 10.98 7.29
N VAL A 185 -14.93 11.57 6.23
CA VAL A 185 -15.52 11.53 4.88
C VAL A 185 -15.63 10.08 4.38
N ARG A 186 -14.61 9.25 4.58
CA ARG A 186 -14.62 7.83 4.20
C ARG A 186 -15.82 7.10 4.81
N SER A 187 -16.06 7.28 6.10
CA SER A 187 -17.15 6.61 6.81
C SER A 187 -18.52 6.99 6.21
N ARG A 188 -18.78 8.29 6.05
CA ARG A 188 -20.04 8.78 5.44
C ARG A 188 -20.20 8.34 3.98
N PHE A 189 -19.10 8.36 3.22
CA PHE A 189 -19.10 7.95 1.82
C PHE A 189 -19.43 6.45 1.67
N VAL A 190 -18.80 5.58 2.46
CA VAL A 190 -19.04 4.12 2.44
C VAL A 190 -20.50 3.80 2.75
N GLU A 191 -21.09 4.42 3.78
CA GLU A 191 -22.51 4.24 4.13
C GLU A 191 -23.42 4.59 2.95
N ARG A 192 -23.23 5.76 2.34
CA ARG A 192 -24.06 6.22 1.22
C ARG A 192 -23.83 5.42 -0.06
N LEU A 193 -22.59 5.03 -0.33
CA LEU A 193 -22.21 4.25 -1.49
C LEU A 193 -22.84 2.86 -1.48
N SER A 194 -22.91 2.23 -0.31
CA SER A 194 -23.52 0.90 -0.14
C SER A 194 -25.01 0.87 -0.47
N GLY A 195 -25.68 2.02 -0.48
CA GLY A 195 -27.09 2.15 -0.87
C GLY A 195 -27.32 2.29 -2.38
N ILE A 196 -26.29 2.34 -3.21
CA ILE A 196 -26.44 2.49 -4.67
C ILE A 196 -26.64 1.10 -5.31
N PRO A 197 -27.70 0.85 -6.13
CA PRO A 197 -28.05 -0.48 -6.61
C PRO A 197 -26.94 -1.23 -7.35
N MET A 198 -26.11 -0.52 -8.13
CA MET A 198 -24.99 -1.12 -8.86
C MET A 198 -23.79 -1.51 -7.99
N VAL A 199 -23.75 -1.09 -6.74
CA VAL A 199 -22.69 -1.46 -5.77
C VAL A 199 -23.01 -2.80 -5.16
N LYS A 200 -22.15 -3.79 -5.39
CA LYS A 200 -22.31 -5.15 -4.84
C LYS A 200 -21.66 -5.30 -3.48
N THR A 201 -20.46 -4.73 -3.32
CA THR A 201 -19.69 -4.82 -2.07
C THR A 201 -18.76 -3.62 -1.94
N VAL A 202 -18.75 -2.98 -0.80
CA VAL A 202 -17.69 -2.05 -0.39
C VAL A 202 -16.80 -2.79 0.61
N TYR A 203 -15.54 -3.03 0.25
CA TYR A 203 -14.62 -3.74 1.13
C TYR A 203 -14.14 -2.82 2.26
N PRO A 204 -13.93 -3.38 3.48
CA PRO A 204 -13.35 -2.62 4.59
C PRO A 204 -12.00 -2.02 4.21
N SER A 205 -11.72 -0.82 4.71
CA SER A 205 -10.47 -0.14 4.39
C SER A 205 -9.90 0.61 5.59
N ASP A 206 -8.59 0.48 5.76
CA ASP A 206 -7.73 1.23 6.68
C ASP A 206 -6.83 2.23 5.92
N ALA A 207 -7.16 2.53 4.65
CA ALA A 207 -6.42 3.46 3.79
C ALA A 207 -7.26 4.70 3.46
N ASN A 208 -6.70 5.63 2.70
CA ASN A 208 -7.41 6.79 2.15
C ASN A 208 -8.19 6.49 0.86
N PHE A 209 -8.54 5.25 0.64
CA PHE A 209 -9.36 4.80 -0.49
C PHE A 209 -10.21 3.61 -0.07
N VAL A 210 -11.18 3.25 -0.88
CA VAL A 210 -11.97 2.03 -0.75
C VAL A 210 -11.92 1.22 -2.03
N LEU A 211 -11.92 -0.11 -1.91
CA LEU A 211 -12.15 -1.02 -3.02
C LEU A 211 -13.64 -1.35 -3.07
N VAL A 212 -14.24 -1.21 -4.23
CA VAL A 212 -15.70 -1.36 -4.42
C VAL A 212 -15.95 -2.33 -5.56
N LYS A 213 -16.66 -3.41 -5.29
CA LYS A 213 -17.16 -4.31 -6.34
C LYS A 213 -18.48 -3.77 -6.87
N MET A 214 -18.57 -3.60 -8.18
CA MET A 214 -19.71 -2.99 -8.85
C MET A 214 -20.26 -3.92 -9.94
N GLU A 215 -21.47 -3.68 -10.36
CA GLU A 215 -22.00 -4.29 -11.56
C GLU A 215 -21.38 -3.58 -12.79
N ASP A 216 -20.74 -4.34 -13.70
CA ASP A 216 -20.10 -3.80 -14.90
C ASP A 216 -19.14 -2.63 -14.61
N ALA A 217 -18.16 -2.86 -13.74
CA ALA A 217 -17.21 -1.83 -13.29
C ALA A 217 -16.44 -1.16 -14.46
N GLU A 218 -16.18 -1.89 -15.55
CA GLU A 218 -15.53 -1.33 -16.75
C GLU A 218 -16.37 -0.23 -17.37
N LYS A 219 -17.67 -0.49 -17.59
CA LYS A 219 -18.61 0.49 -18.15
C LYS A 219 -18.79 1.70 -17.26
N ILE A 220 -18.93 1.46 -15.93
CA ILE A 220 -19.03 2.53 -14.94
C ILE A 220 -17.77 3.40 -14.96
N TYR A 221 -16.59 2.78 -14.99
CA TYR A 221 -15.31 3.49 -15.09
C TYR A 221 -15.25 4.40 -16.31
N LEU A 222 -15.63 3.89 -17.50
CA LEU A 222 -15.60 4.67 -18.74
C LEU A 222 -16.57 5.85 -18.69
N ARG A 223 -17.79 5.66 -18.12
CA ARG A 223 -18.74 6.75 -17.94
C ARG A 223 -18.20 7.82 -16.98
N LEU A 224 -17.65 7.41 -15.82
CA LEU A 224 -17.05 8.35 -14.87
C LEU A 224 -15.93 9.18 -15.52
N VAL A 225 -15.07 8.56 -16.33
CA VAL A 225 -14.01 9.29 -17.07
C VAL A 225 -14.62 10.30 -18.05
N THR A 226 -15.70 9.94 -18.75
CA THR A 226 -16.42 10.86 -19.66
C THR A 226 -16.98 12.06 -18.88
N ASP A 227 -17.47 11.84 -17.66
CA ASP A 227 -18.01 12.88 -16.78
C ASP A 227 -16.92 13.64 -16.00
N GLY A 228 -15.63 13.40 -16.31
CA GLY A 228 -14.48 14.08 -15.71
C GLY A 228 -14.10 13.55 -14.33
N ILE A 229 -14.62 12.39 -13.91
CA ILE A 229 -14.31 11.76 -12.63
C ILE A 229 -13.35 10.57 -12.83
N VAL A 230 -12.15 10.67 -12.26
CA VAL A 230 -11.13 9.65 -12.43
C VAL A 230 -10.97 8.80 -11.16
N VAL A 231 -11.35 7.53 -11.28
CA VAL A 231 -11.09 6.49 -10.27
C VAL A 231 -10.05 5.50 -10.79
N ARG A 232 -9.81 4.40 -10.11
CA ARG A 232 -8.88 3.36 -10.58
C ARG A 232 -9.63 2.07 -10.88
N ASN A 233 -9.73 1.70 -12.15
CA ASN A 233 -10.23 0.39 -12.53
C ASN A 233 -9.24 -0.71 -12.08
N ARG A 234 -9.75 -1.71 -11.35
CA ARG A 234 -8.99 -2.86 -10.86
C ARG A 234 -9.53 -4.19 -11.37
N SER A 235 -10.48 -4.17 -12.27
CA SER A 235 -11.16 -5.38 -12.78
C SER A 235 -10.21 -6.43 -13.38
N LYS A 236 -9.04 -6.01 -13.86
CA LYS A 236 -8.00 -6.92 -14.41
C LYS A 236 -6.97 -7.40 -13.38
N VAL A 237 -7.10 -6.94 -12.13
CA VAL A 237 -6.20 -7.34 -11.05
C VAL A 237 -6.74 -8.62 -10.39
N ALA A 238 -5.84 -9.54 -10.03
CA ALA A 238 -6.21 -10.80 -9.37
C ALA A 238 -7.18 -10.54 -8.20
N LEU A 239 -8.21 -11.36 -8.05
CA LEU A 239 -9.26 -11.28 -7.03
C LEU A 239 -10.12 -10.00 -7.04
N CYS A 240 -9.80 -9.02 -7.90
CA CYS A 240 -10.49 -7.73 -7.97
C CYS A 240 -11.44 -7.62 -9.18
N GLY A 241 -11.95 -8.74 -9.71
CA GLY A 241 -12.93 -8.73 -10.80
C GLY A 241 -14.11 -7.79 -10.50
N ASP A 242 -14.45 -6.91 -11.45
CA ASP A 242 -15.48 -5.87 -11.31
C ASP A 242 -15.25 -4.90 -10.14
N CYS A 243 -14.00 -4.57 -9.83
CA CYS A 243 -13.69 -3.64 -8.76
C CYS A 243 -13.14 -2.31 -9.27
N LEU A 244 -13.61 -1.23 -8.64
CA LEU A 244 -13.04 0.10 -8.72
C LEU A 244 -12.37 0.45 -7.38
N ARG A 245 -11.18 1.05 -7.41
CA ARG A 245 -10.56 1.67 -6.24
C ARG A 245 -10.84 3.16 -6.27
N ILE A 246 -11.56 3.65 -5.28
CA ILE A 246 -11.99 5.04 -5.15
C ILE A 246 -11.18 5.69 -4.04
N THR A 247 -10.38 6.70 -4.37
CA THR A 247 -9.66 7.51 -3.39
C THR A 247 -10.65 8.47 -2.72
N ILE A 248 -10.56 8.60 -1.41
CA ILE A 248 -11.38 9.54 -0.65
C ILE A 248 -10.81 10.95 -0.82
N GLY A 249 -11.62 11.82 -1.35
CA GLY A 249 -11.36 13.25 -1.49
C GLY A 249 -12.11 14.07 -0.43
N THR A 250 -12.38 15.34 -0.75
CA THR A 250 -13.21 16.22 0.06
C THR A 250 -14.67 15.77 0.06
N ASP A 251 -15.46 16.19 1.05
CA ASP A 251 -16.92 15.97 1.09
C ASP A 251 -17.59 16.38 -0.23
N ARG A 252 -17.17 17.51 -0.80
CA ARG A 252 -17.70 18.00 -2.09
C ARG A 252 -17.44 17.02 -3.23
N GLU A 253 -16.21 16.53 -3.36
CA GLU A 253 -15.81 15.57 -4.41
C GLU A 253 -16.55 14.24 -4.24
N MET A 254 -16.65 13.74 -3.00
CA MET A 254 -17.38 12.50 -2.74
C MET A 254 -18.87 12.62 -2.99
N ASN A 255 -19.48 13.78 -2.70
CA ASN A 255 -20.88 14.06 -3.04
C ASN A 255 -21.10 14.09 -4.57
N VAL A 256 -20.22 14.75 -5.33
CA VAL A 256 -20.29 14.76 -6.81
C VAL A 256 -20.25 13.32 -7.33
N LEU A 257 -19.29 12.50 -6.87
CA LEU A 257 -19.20 11.10 -7.30
C LEU A 257 -20.47 10.30 -6.98
N LEU A 258 -21.04 10.45 -5.76
CA LEU A 258 -22.26 9.75 -5.37
C LEU A 258 -23.46 10.14 -6.24
N GLU A 259 -23.68 11.44 -6.49
CA GLU A 259 -24.78 11.89 -7.33
C GLU A 259 -24.60 11.44 -8.78
N THR A 260 -23.38 11.45 -9.30
CA THR A 260 -23.07 10.93 -10.63
C THR A 260 -23.36 9.43 -10.72
N LEU A 261 -22.94 8.62 -9.75
CA LEU A 261 -23.23 7.19 -9.73
C LEU A 261 -24.74 6.90 -9.64
N LYS A 262 -25.50 7.66 -8.86
CA LYS A 262 -26.96 7.55 -8.80
C LYS A 262 -27.64 7.85 -10.15
N SER A 263 -27.11 8.79 -10.93
CA SER A 263 -27.66 9.10 -12.24
C SER A 263 -27.42 8.01 -13.29
N TYR A 264 -26.60 7.02 -12.97
CA TYR A 264 -26.34 5.86 -13.83
C TYR A 264 -27.29 4.68 -13.58
N SER A 265 -28.02 4.72 -12.45
CA SER A 265 -28.95 3.67 -12.01
C SER A 265 -30.27 3.67 -12.76
#